data_3d16a48dbc40fd5b0a928393bb438125
#
_entry.id   3d16a48dbc40fd5b0a928393bb438125
#
_cell.length_a   1.000
_cell.length_b   1.000
_cell.length_c   1.000
_cell.angle_alpha   90.00
_cell.angle_beta   90.00
_cell.angle_gamma   90.00
#
_symmetry.space_group_name_H-M   'P 1'
#
loop_
_entity.id
_entity.type
_entity.pdbx_description
1 polymer ?
#
loop_
_entity_poly.entity_id
_entity_poly.type
_entity_poly.pdbx_seq_one_letter_code
_entity_poly.pdbx_strand_id
1 'polypeptide(L)'
;MESANHRTDNPYTQLEGYRVHDASGEQVGEIEDTVYDAPTEVLKYVVVNGRPILAERIEVDAEEQRVSVPYDAKTIESAPQMEEPSGAFDEAVHEHYGSRA
;
A
#
# COMPACT_ATOMS: atom_id res chain seq x y z
N MET A 1 -0.66 -23.04 -15.68
CA MET A 1 -0.96 -22.74 -15.30
C MET A 1 -1.09 -22.40 -14.36
N GLU A 2 -1.11 -22.57 -14.09
CA GLU A 2 -1.42 -22.28 -13.37
C GLU A 2 -1.02 -21.87 -12.37
N SER A 3 -0.31 -22.22 -12.11
CA SER A 3 0.11 -22.03 -10.86
C SER A 3 0.57 -20.71 -10.60
N ALA A 4 1.05 -20.09 -11.41
CA ALA A 4 1.31 -18.73 -11.26
C ALA A 4 0.08 -18.01 -10.92
N ASN A 5 -0.85 -18.73 -10.76
CA ASN A 5 -2.14 -18.19 -10.67
C ASN A 5 -2.46 -17.49 -9.43
N HIS A 6 -1.76 -17.74 -8.31
CA HIS A 6 -2.14 -16.96 -7.23
C HIS A 6 -1.79 -15.52 -7.38
N ARG A 7 -0.84 -15.20 -8.18
CA ARG A 7 -0.58 -13.80 -8.46
C ARG A 7 -1.67 -13.19 -9.32
N THR A 8 -2.24 -14.00 -10.19
CA THR A 8 -3.29 -13.48 -11.03
C THR A 8 -4.58 -13.28 -10.26
N ASP A 9 -4.69 -13.86 -9.07
CA ASP A 9 -5.86 -13.62 -8.24
C ASP A 9 -5.82 -12.25 -7.59
N ASN A 10 -4.69 -11.58 -7.55
CA ASN A 10 -4.57 -10.26 -6.96
C ASN A 10 -4.71 -9.23 -8.07
N PRO A 11 -5.83 -8.48 -8.12
CA PRO A 11 -6.03 -7.52 -9.22
C PRO A 11 -5.13 -6.30 -9.14
N TYR A 12 -4.34 -6.18 -8.07
CA TYR A 12 -3.54 -4.99 -7.85
C TYR A 12 -2.06 -5.20 -8.09
N THR A 13 -1.65 -6.38 -8.58
CA THR A 13 -0.23 -6.64 -8.83
C THR A 13 0.36 -5.69 -9.87
N GLN A 14 -0.49 -5.14 -10.73
CA GLN A 14 0.00 -4.19 -11.73
C GLN A 14 0.55 -2.91 -11.10
N LEU A 15 0.24 -2.64 -9.84
CA LEU A 15 0.76 -1.47 -9.17
C LEU A 15 2.20 -1.64 -8.71
N GLU A 16 2.72 -2.86 -8.73
CA GLU A 16 4.11 -3.09 -8.32
C GLU A 16 5.05 -2.31 -9.24
N GLY A 17 5.99 -1.62 -8.65
CA GLY A 17 6.92 -0.78 -9.38
C GLY A 17 6.47 0.66 -9.59
N TYR A 18 5.21 0.97 -9.29
CA TYR A 18 4.75 2.36 -9.39
C TYR A 18 5.47 3.19 -8.33
N ARG A 19 5.80 4.41 -8.69
CA ARG A 19 6.45 5.33 -7.76
C ARG A 19 5.42 5.92 -6.82
N VAL A 20 5.80 6.04 -5.55
CA VAL A 20 4.90 6.58 -4.53
C VAL A 20 5.39 7.94 -4.09
N HIS A 21 4.51 8.93 -4.13
CA HIS A 21 4.80 10.29 -3.70
C HIS A 21 4.00 10.61 -2.46
N ASP A 22 4.64 11.27 -1.50
CA ASP A 22 3.99 11.60 -0.24
C ASP A 22 3.13 12.86 -0.39
N ALA A 23 2.58 13.32 0.74
CA ALA A 23 1.69 14.47 0.74
C ALA A 23 2.36 15.74 0.24
N SER A 24 3.69 15.82 0.34
CA SER A 24 4.41 16.98 -0.15
C SER A 24 4.81 16.87 -1.61
N GLY A 25 4.59 15.71 -2.22
CA GLY A 25 4.96 15.47 -3.60
C GLY A 25 6.32 14.84 -3.78
N GLU A 26 7.01 14.52 -2.68
CA GLU A 26 8.32 13.87 -2.77
C GLU A 26 8.16 12.37 -2.97
N GLN A 27 9.02 11.79 -3.79
CA GLN A 27 8.99 10.36 -3.98
C GLN A 27 9.58 9.66 -2.77
N VAL A 28 8.81 8.74 -2.18
CA VAL A 28 9.26 8.02 -1.00
C VAL A 28 9.70 6.59 -1.32
N GLY A 29 9.40 6.10 -2.51
CA GLY A 29 9.83 4.77 -2.90
C GLY A 29 8.93 4.25 -4.01
N GLU A 30 8.97 2.93 -4.19
CA GLU A 30 8.16 2.25 -5.19
C GLU A 30 7.36 1.16 -4.50
N ILE A 31 6.21 0.84 -5.08
CA ILE A 31 5.37 -0.22 -4.53
C ILE A 31 6.07 -1.55 -4.74
N GLU A 32 6.34 -2.24 -3.62
CA GLU A 32 6.99 -3.56 -3.64
C GLU A 32 5.98 -4.67 -3.68
N ASP A 33 4.80 -4.44 -3.10
CA ASP A 33 3.79 -5.47 -2.98
C ASP A 33 2.46 -4.81 -2.70
N THR A 34 1.39 -5.56 -2.86
CA THR A 34 0.05 -5.08 -2.55
C THR A 34 -0.66 -6.14 -1.72
N VAL A 35 -1.50 -5.69 -0.80
CA VAL A 35 -2.30 -6.59 0.04
C VAL A 35 -3.76 -6.22 -0.16
N TYR A 36 -4.57 -7.18 -0.53
CA TYR A 36 -5.97 -6.91 -0.77
C TYR A 36 -6.83 -7.91 0.01
N ASP A 37 -8.07 -7.52 0.22
CA ASP A 37 -9.04 -8.37 0.91
C ASP A 37 -9.73 -9.22 -0.15
N ALA A 38 -9.49 -10.54 -0.13
CA ALA A 38 -9.97 -11.41 -1.19
C ALA A 38 -11.48 -11.42 -1.35
N PRO A 39 -12.25 -11.53 -0.27
CA PRO A 39 -13.71 -11.56 -0.43
C PRO A 39 -14.30 -10.31 -1.06
N THR A 40 -13.78 -9.14 -0.75
CA THR A 40 -14.30 -7.89 -1.29
C THR A 40 -13.50 -7.37 -2.46
N GLU A 41 -12.31 -7.92 -2.68
CA GLU A 41 -11.36 -7.47 -3.71
C GLU A 41 -10.97 -6.00 -3.53
N VAL A 42 -10.98 -5.52 -2.29
CA VAL A 42 -10.59 -4.15 -1.99
C VAL A 42 -9.13 -4.12 -1.57
N LEU A 43 -8.38 -3.21 -2.17
CA LEU A 43 -6.98 -3.03 -1.83
C LEU A 43 -6.86 -2.47 -0.42
N LYS A 44 -6.11 -3.14 0.43
CA LYS A 44 -5.93 -2.72 1.82
C LYS A 44 -4.68 -1.89 2.01
N TYR A 45 -3.56 -2.38 1.52
CA TYR A 45 -2.27 -1.72 1.69
C TYR A 45 -1.47 -1.79 0.41
N VAL A 46 -0.62 -0.79 0.21
CA VAL A 46 0.53 -0.93 -0.69
C VAL A 46 1.76 -0.92 0.19
N VAL A 47 2.77 -1.69 -0.17
CA VAL A 47 3.97 -1.86 0.65
C VAL A 47 5.12 -1.12 -0.01
N VAL A 48 5.74 -0.20 0.74
CA VAL A 48 6.85 0.60 0.26
C VAL A 48 7.94 0.54 1.32
N ASN A 49 9.13 0.10 0.93
CA ASN A 49 10.27 -0.01 1.85
C ASN A 49 9.93 -0.84 3.08
N GLY A 50 9.15 -1.91 2.87
CA GLY A 50 8.75 -2.79 3.96
C GLY A 50 7.66 -2.25 4.86
N ARG A 51 7.08 -1.11 4.53
CA ARG A 51 6.05 -0.48 5.36
C ARG A 51 4.71 -0.50 4.64
N PRO A 52 3.63 -0.80 5.34
CA PRO A 52 2.30 -0.73 4.73
C PRO A 52 1.81 0.71 4.68
N ILE A 53 1.15 1.06 3.60
CA ILE A 53 0.48 2.34 3.48
C ILE A 53 -0.98 2.03 3.20
N LEU A 54 -1.89 2.62 3.98
CA LEU A 54 -3.31 2.39 3.77
C LEU A 54 -3.70 2.86 2.37
N ALA A 55 -4.46 2.02 1.69
CA ALA A 55 -4.80 2.28 0.30
C ALA A 55 -6.11 3.03 0.12
N GLU A 56 -6.81 3.32 1.20
CA GLU A 56 -8.14 3.91 1.10
C GLU A 56 -8.15 5.27 0.41
N ARG A 57 -7.08 6.02 0.57
CA ARG A 57 -7.05 7.40 0.06
C ARG A 57 -5.94 7.63 -0.94
N ILE A 58 -5.38 6.57 -1.49
CA ILE A 58 -4.34 6.75 -2.48
C ILE A 58 -4.97 7.16 -3.81
N GLU A 59 -4.20 7.88 -4.60
CA GLU A 59 -4.60 8.25 -5.95
C GLU A 59 -3.62 7.63 -6.93
N VAL A 60 -4.14 6.93 -7.91
CA VAL A 60 -3.32 6.20 -8.87
C VAL A 60 -3.36 6.91 -10.21
N ASP A 61 -2.18 7.22 -10.74
CA ASP A 61 -2.04 7.76 -12.08
C ASP A 61 -1.39 6.68 -12.94
N ALA A 62 -2.20 5.94 -13.66
CA ALA A 62 -1.72 4.80 -14.42
C ALA A 62 -0.80 5.22 -15.57
N GLU A 63 -1.06 6.38 -16.14
CA GLU A 63 -0.24 6.85 -17.26
C GLU A 63 1.18 7.15 -16.82
N GLU A 64 1.32 7.78 -15.65
CA GLU A 64 2.62 8.12 -15.11
C GLU A 64 3.21 7.01 -14.27
N GLN A 65 2.43 5.97 -14.01
CA GLN A 65 2.80 4.87 -13.11
C GLN A 65 3.22 5.42 -11.76
N ARG A 66 2.37 6.26 -11.21
CA ARG A 66 2.63 6.98 -9.98
C ARG A 66 1.43 6.89 -9.05
N VAL A 67 1.71 6.79 -7.76
CA VAL A 67 0.68 6.76 -6.73
C VAL A 67 0.98 7.89 -5.76
N SER A 68 -0.07 8.66 -5.43
CA SER A 68 0.04 9.73 -4.44
C SER A 68 -0.71 9.32 -3.19
N VAL A 69 -0.09 9.57 -2.04
CA VAL A 69 -0.71 9.24 -0.76
C VAL A 69 -0.82 10.49 0.09
N PRO A 70 -1.84 10.56 0.98
CA PRO A 70 -2.06 11.76 1.79
C PRO A 70 -1.22 11.82 3.06
N TYR A 71 -0.21 10.97 3.17
CA TYR A 71 0.64 10.89 4.36
C TYR A 71 2.02 11.43 4.03
N ASP A 72 2.71 12.01 5.03
CA ASP A 72 4.06 12.47 4.78
C ASP A 72 5.06 11.32 4.97
N ALA A 73 6.29 11.55 4.53
CA ALA A 73 7.31 10.51 4.56
C ALA A 73 7.59 10.04 5.98
N LYS A 74 7.56 10.94 6.95
CA LYS A 74 7.80 10.57 8.33
C LYS A 74 6.73 9.63 8.86
N THR A 75 5.49 9.89 8.52
CA THR A 75 4.39 9.02 8.94
C THR A 75 4.57 7.63 8.35
N ILE A 76 4.95 7.56 7.07
CA ILE A 76 5.16 6.28 6.42
C ILE A 76 6.33 5.54 7.04
N GLU A 77 7.43 6.23 7.28
CA GLU A 77 8.64 5.60 7.82
C GLU A 77 8.45 5.09 9.23
N SER A 78 7.56 5.71 9.99
CA SER A 78 7.32 5.30 11.37
C SER A 78 6.23 4.25 11.50
N ALA A 79 5.63 3.83 10.37
CA ALA A 79 4.61 2.79 10.42
C ALA A 79 5.23 1.45 10.82
N PRO A 80 4.42 0.52 11.36
CA PRO A 80 4.93 -0.81 11.65
C PRO A 80 5.41 -1.47 10.36
N GLN A 81 6.41 -2.34 10.50
CA GLN A 81 6.88 -3.09 9.33
C GLN A 81 5.79 -4.04 8.88
N MET A 82 5.72 -4.25 7.57
CA MET A 82 4.72 -5.16 7.02
C MET A 82 4.93 -6.56 7.56
N GLU A 83 3.86 -7.15 8.06
CA GLU A 83 3.85 -8.50 8.59
C GLU A 83 2.70 -9.25 7.97
N GLU A 84 2.54 -10.49 8.34
CA GLU A 84 1.40 -11.26 7.91
C GLU A 84 0.12 -10.57 8.37
N PRO A 85 -0.82 -10.29 7.49
CA PRO A 85 -2.03 -9.57 7.88
C PRO A 85 -2.83 -10.32 8.94
N SER A 86 -3.26 -9.58 9.95
CA SER A 86 -4.08 -10.11 11.03
C SER A 86 -4.94 -8.97 11.53
N GLY A 87 -5.94 -9.30 12.35
CA GLY A 87 -6.78 -8.27 12.93
C GLY A 87 -6.01 -7.28 13.77
N ALA A 88 -5.05 -7.76 14.56
CA ALA A 88 -4.24 -6.90 15.40
C ALA A 88 -3.33 -6.01 14.56
N PHE A 89 -2.75 -6.57 13.50
CA PHE A 89 -1.90 -5.79 12.62
C PHE A 89 -2.71 -4.71 11.90
N ASP A 90 -3.89 -5.08 11.41
CA ASP A 90 -4.77 -4.12 10.74
C ASP A 90 -5.12 -2.97 11.65
N GLU A 91 -5.45 -3.27 12.91
CA GLU A 91 -5.76 -2.22 13.88
C GLU A 91 -4.59 -1.30 14.10
N ALA A 92 -3.39 -1.87 14.23
CA ALA A 92 -2.20 -1.07 14.47
C ALA A 92 -1.93 -0.13 13.30
N VAL A 93 -2.10 -0.61 12.07
CA VAL A 93 -1.88 0.21 10.90
C VAL A 93 -2.92 1.31 10.80
N HIS A 94 -4.18 0.97 11.00
CA HIS A 94 -5.25 1.97 10.95
C HIS A 94 -5.07 3.04 12.02
N GLU A 95 -4.68 2.62 13.21
CA GLU A 95 -4.45 3.56 14.30
C GLU A 95 -3.29 4.49 14.00
N HIS A 96 -2.23 3.92 13.43
CA HIS A 96 -1.06 4.72 13.10
C HIS A 96 -1.39 5.83 12.10
N TYR A 97 -2.09 5.47 11.03
CA TYR A 97 -2.42 6.45 10.00
C TYR A 97 -3.60 7.32 10.40
N GLY A 98 -4.54 6.75 11.14
CA GLY A 98 -5.72 7.51 11.57
C GLY A 98 -5.40 8.62 12.53
N SER A 99 -4.45 8.38 13.43
CA SER A 99 -4.11 9.41 14.40
C SER A 99 -3.33 10.56 13.78
N ARG A 100 -2.90 10.42 12.53
CA ARG A 100 -2.21 11.49 11.83
C ARG A 100 -3.10 12.30 10.92
N ALA A 101 -4.31 11.85 10.75
CA ALA A 101 -5.24 12.51 9.85
C ALA A 101 -5.84 13.81 10.43
#